data_b7541d13ab2fa250e56b7821bf5c4371
#
_entry.id   b7541d13ab2fa250e56b7821bf5c4371
#
_cell.length_a   1.000
_cell.length_b   1.000
_cell.length_c   1.000
_cell.angle_alpha   90.00
_cell.angle_beta   90.00
_cell.angle_gamma   90.00
#
_symmetry.space_group_name_H-M   'P 1'
#
loop_
_entity.id
_entity.type
_entity.pdbx_description
1 polymer ?
#
loop_
_entity_poly.entity_id
_entity_poly.type
_entity_poly.pdbx_seq_one_letter_code
_entity_poly.pdbx_strand_id
1 'polypeptide(L)'
;MELLGRYINGNFKTTILSDGTKIRETEDDEFLPTFAENMDIKICNFCDMGCPFCHEGSTTDGKFGDILNEKFINTLHPYQEVALGGGDATSHPDLIPFLQKLKDRKVIVNMTVNQIHFEKKQELIRRLVDEKLIYGLGVSLVNPTEKFIELIKKYPNAVIHVINGVLKPSDVEALENNNLKMLILGYKHLRRGDDFYS
;
A
#
# COMPACT_ATOMS: atom_id res chain seq x y z
N MET A 1 5.97 6.94 -19.69
CA MET A 1 6.87 6.15 -18.82
C MET A 1 8.13 6.96 -18.62
N GLU A 2 8.39 7.37 -17.39
CA GLU A 2 9.51 8.25 -17.04
C GLU A 2 10.45 7.52 -16.10
N LEU A 3 11.74 7.84 -16.14
CA LEU A 3 12.73 7.34 -15.20
C LEU A 3 12.50 7.99 -13.83
N LEU A 4 12.19 7.20 -12.80
CA LEU A 4 12.14 7.67 -11.41
C LEU A 4 13.54 7.71 -10.79
N GLY A 5 14.35 6.68 -11.03
CA GLY A 5 15.69 6.65 -10.50
C GLY A 5 16.48 5.37 -10.81
N ARG A 6 17.72 5.38 -10.38
CA ARG A 6 18.63 4.24 -10.45
C ARG A 6 19.38 4.10 -9.14
N TYR A 7 19.63 2.88 -8.72
CA TYR A 7 20.44 2.57 -7.55
C TYR A 7 21.20 1.27 -7.72
N ILE A 8 22.22 1.09 -6.91
CA ILE A 8 22.98 -0.16 -6.80
C ILE A 8 22.49 -0.88 -5.55
N ASN A 9 22.27 -2.18 -5.66
CA ASN A 9 21.92 -3.05 -4.54
C ASN A 9 22.77 -4.32 -4.62
N GLY A 10 23.79 -4.38 -3.79
CA GLY A 10 24.78 -5.46 -3.87
C GLY A 10 25.53 -5.48 -5.19
N ASN A 11 25.42 -6.57 -5.93
CA ASN A 11 26.11 -6.79 -7.21
C ASN A 11 25.28 -6.38 -8.44
N PHE A 12 24.13 -5.72 -8.27
CA PHE A 12 23.29 -5.34 -9.39
C PHE A 12 22.82 -3.89 -9.36
N LYS A 13 22.53 -3.38 -10.53
CA LYS A 13 21.93 -2.06 -10.74
C LYS A 13 20.44 -2.23 -11.00
N THR A 14 19.63 -1.40 -10.32
CA THR A 14 18.19 -1.32 -10.55
C THR A 14 17.82 0.02 -11.16
N THR A 15 17.05 -0.02 -12.23
CA THR A 15 16.38 1.14 -12.84
C THR A 15 14.89 1.02 -12.55
N ILE A 16 14.27 2.09 -11.99
CA ILE A 16 12.84 2.13 -11.69
C ILE A 16 12.15 3.20 -12.51
N LEU A 17 11.00 2.88 -13.07
CA LEU A 17 10.19 3.72 -13.93
C LEU A 17 8.89 4.16 -13.22
N SER A 18 8.25 5.22 -13.73
CA SER A 18 7.06 5.84 -13.11
C SER A 18 5.80 4.95 -13.08
N ASP A 19 5.78 3.87 -13.85
CA ASP A 19 4.72 2.86 -13.84
C ASP A 19 4.98 1.69 -12.88
N GLY A 20 6.08 1.74 -12.12
CA GLY A 20 6.50 0.70 -11.19
C GLY A 20 7.39 -0.39 -11.81
N THR A 21 7.66 -0.32 -13.12
CA THR A 21 8.58 -1.27 -13.76
C THR A 21 9.99 -1.14 -13.18
N LYS A 22 10.58 -2.28 -12.81
CA LYS A 22 11.98 -2.39 -12.38
C LYS A 22 12.76 -3.23 -13.36
N ILE A 23 13.89 -2.70 -13.81
CA ILE A 23 14.87 -3.40 -14.63
C ILE A 23 16.11 -3.61 -13.77
N ARG A 24 16.53 -4.87 -13.59
CA ARG A 24 17.73 -5.24 -12.84
C ARG A 24 18.78 -5.78 -13.79
N GLU A 25 20.02 -5.35 -13.60
CA GLU A 25 21.14 -5.71 -14.44
C GLU A 25 22.33 -6.12 -13.56
N THR A 26 22.90 -7.28 -13.81
CA THR A 26 24.15 -7.79 -13.21
C THR A 26 24.98 -8.50 -14.24
N GLU A 27 26.29 -8.58 -14.02
CA GLU A 27 27.22 -9.41 -14.82
C GLU A 27 27.43 -10.79 -14.18
N ASP A 28 26.90 -11.01 -12.97
CA ASP A 28 26.98 -12.27 -12.24
C ASP A 28 25.79 -13.19 -12.57
N ASP A 29 25.93 -14.48 -12.27
CA ASP A 29 24.89 -15.49 -12.47
C ASP A 29 23.67 -15.30 -11.54
N GLU A 30 23.85 -14.63 -10.40
CA GLU A 30 22.84 -14.43 -9.38
C GLU A 30 22.77 -12.97 -8.92
N PHE A 31 21.56 -12.52 -8.51
CA PHE A 31 21.36 -11.23 -7.87
C PHE A 31 21.57 -11.35 -6.36
N LEU A 32 22.57 -10.68 -5.82
CA LEU A 32 22.94 -10.70 -4.40
C LEU A 32 22.66 -9.33 -3.76
N PRO A 33 21.43 -9.07 -3.27
CA PRO A 33 21.07 -7.80 -2.66
C PRO A 33 21.72 -7.60 -1.28
N THR A 34 22.08 -6.35 -0.96
CA THR A 34 22.56 -5.96 0.38
C THR A 34 21.45 -5.36 1.25
N PHE A 35 20.33 -4.96 0.66
CA PHE A 35 19.15 -4.51 1.37
C PHE A 35 17.86 -4.95 0.65
N ALA A 36 16.76 -5.01 1.39
CA ALA A 36 15.45 -5.33 0.82
C ALA A 36 14.96 -4.20 -0.11
N GLU A 37 14.63 -4.53 -1.35
CA GLU A 37 14.11 -3.55 -2.32
C GLU A 37 12.67 -3.13 -2.01
N ASN A 38 11.89 -4.03 -1.38
CA ASN A 38 10.50 -3.80 -0.97
C ASN A 38 10.34 -4.14 0.50
N MET A 39 9.51 -3.38 1.21
CA MET A 39 9.27 -3.57 2.64
C MET A 39 7.82 -3.22 2.98
N ASP A 40 7.15 -4.09 3.71
CA ASP A 40 5.86 -3.79 4.32
C ASP A 40 6.09 -3.16 5.69
N ILE A 41 5.47 -2.00 5.94
CA ILE A 41 5.59 -1.27 7.20
C ILE A 41 4.22 -1.10 7.83
N LYS A 42 4.02 -1.73 8.99
CA LYS A 42 2.84 -1.52 9.81
C LYS A 42 3.03 -0.29 10.67
N ILE A 43 2.28 0.78 10.37
CA ILE A 43 2.41 2.06 11.08
C ILE A 43 1.43 2.26 12.23
N CYS A 44 0.35 1.47 12.28
CA CYS A 44 -0.60 1.53 13.38
C CYS A 44 -1.38 0.22 13.54
N ASN A 45 -2.01 0.08 14.72
CA ASN A 45 -2.99 -0.97 15.00
C ASN A 45 -4.40 -0.39 15.27
N PHE A 46 -4.55 0.92 15.17
CA PHE A 46 -5.86 1.60 15.26
C PHE A 46 -6.66 1.35 13.99
N CYS A 47 -7.92 0.91 14.13
CA CYS A 47 -8.89 0.81 13.05
C CYS A 47 -10.31 0.67 13.60
N ASP A 48 -11.26 1.42 13.04
CA ASP A 48 -12.68 1.41 13.42
C ASP A 48 -13.54 0.48 12.55
N MET A 49 -12.94 -0.25 11.59
CA MET A 49 -13.70 -1.08 10.63
C MET A 49 -14.19 -2.41 11.19
N GLY A 50 -13.50 -3.00 12.17
CA GLY A 50 -13.89 -4.28 12.78
C GLY A 50 -14.03 -5.47 11.83
N CYS A 51 -13.32 -5.50 10.70
CA CYS A 51 -13.44 -6.57 9.70
C CYS A 51 -13.28 -7.96 10.33
N PRO A 52 -14.20 -8.92 10.08
CA PRO A 52 -14.16 -10.24 10.70
C PRO A 52 -12.92 -11.06 10.29
N PHE A 53 -12.40 -10.85 9.10
CA PHE A 53 -11.22 -11.52 8.53
C PHE A 53 -9.90 -10.76 8.76
N CYS A 54 -9.86 -9.77 9.65
CA CYS A 54 -8.68 -8.92 9.83
C CYS A 54 -7.51 -9.69 10.43
N HIS A 55 -6.50 -9.98 9.62
CA HIS A 55 -5.26 -10.65 10.05
C HIS A 55 -4.35 -9.77 10.92
N GLU A 56 -4.55 -8.44 10.91
CA GLU A 56 -3.84 -7.51 11.79
C GLU A 56 -4.45 -7.44 13.20
N GLY A 57 -5.70 -7.87 13.35
CA GLY A 57 -6.43 -7.78 14.61
C GLY A 57 -6.63 -6.35 15.10
N SER A 58 -6.64 -5.38 14.19
CA SER A 58 -6.75 -3.96 14.52
C SER A 58 -8.07 -3.60 15.17
N THR A 59 -8.04 -2.66 16.12
CA THR A 59 -9.17 -2.26 16.96
C THR A 59 -9.21 -0.74 17.15
N THR A 60 -10.29 -0.23 17.75
CA THR A 60 -10.43 1.21 18.03
C THR A 60 -9.53 1.72 19.16
N ASP A 61 -9.03 0.84 19.99
CA ASP A 61 -8.03 1.11 21.05
C ASP A 61 -6.59 0.79 20.62
N GLY A 62 -6.42 0.43 19.34
CA GLY A 62 -5.12 0.17 18.74
C GLY A 62 -4.20 1.38 18.78
N LYS A 63 -2.90 1.13 18.88
CA LYS A 63 -1.87 2.19 19.02
C LYS A 63 -1.30 2.61 17.67
N PHE A 64 -0.81 3.83 17.62
CA PHE A 64 0.04 4.35 16.56
C PHE A 64 1.50 4.06 16.85
N GLY A 65 2.27 3.75 15.79
CA GLY A 65 3.72 3.55 15.88
C GLY A 65 4.48 4.87 15.96
N ASP A 66 5.73 4.83 16.43
CA ASP A 66 6.66 5.97 16.36
C ASP A 66 7.31 6.01 14.98
N ILE A 67 6.57 6.54 13.99
CA ILE A 67 7.01 6.58 12.59
C ILE A 67 7.98 7.73 12.28
N LEU A 68 8.10 8.71 13.18
CA LEU A 68 9.07 9.79 13.02
C LEU A 68 10.45 9.47 13.60
N ASN A 69 10.67 8.22 14.02
CA ASN A 69 11.93 7.74 14.55
C ASN A 69 13.05 7.84 13.50
N GLU A 70 13.98 8.76 13.71
CA GLU A 70 15.07 9.05 12.77
C GLU A 70 16.00 7.83 12.55
N LYS A 71 16.19 6.99 13.56
CA LYS A 71 17.03 5.79 13.43
C LYS A 71 16.39 4.83 12.41
N PHE A 72 15.06 4.67 12.47
CA PHE A 72 14.32 3.86 11.50
C PHE A 72 14.34 4.50 10.10
N ILE A 73 13.97 5.77 9.99
CA ILE A 73 13.94 6.48 8.71
C ILE A 73 15.31 6.42 8.01
N ASN A 74 16.39 6.51 8.76
CA ASN A 74 17.75 6.47 8.24
C ASN A 74 18.19 5.08 7.72
N THR A 75 17.47 4.00 8.02
CA THR A 75 17.72 2.67 7.43
C THR A 75 17.14 2.52 6.02
N LEU A 76 16.24 3.43 5.60
CA LEU A 76 15.59 3.33 4.30
C LEU A 76 16.49 3.90 3.20
N HIS A 77 16.59 3.18 2.09
CA HIS A 77 17.41 3.55 0.94
C HIS A 77 16.62 4.37 -0.08
N PRO A 78 17.26 5.33 -0.79
CA PRO A 78 16.63 5.98 -1.93
C PRO A 78 16.13 4.98 -2.96
N TYR A 79 14.91 5.18 -3.47
CA TYR A 79 14.20 4.34 -4.42
C TYR A 79 13.80 2.94 -3.91
N GLN A 80 14.04 2.65 -2.63
CA GLN A 80 13.41 1.51 -1.96
C GLN A 80 11.89 1.73 -1.95
N GLU A 81 11.13 0.66 -2.17
CA GLU A 81 9.67 0.72 -2.09
C GLU A 81 9.20 0.29 -0.70
N VAL A 82 8.30 1.06 -0.12
CA VAL A 82 7.64 0.72 1.12
C VAL A 82 6.13 0.69 0.93
N ALA A 83 5.49 -0.36 1.42
CA ALA A 83 4.04 -0.48 1.47
C ALA A 83 3.57 -0.19 2.90
N LEU A 84 2.87 0.93 3.07
CA LEU A 84 2.34 1.32 4.37
C LEU A 84 0.98 0.67 4.61
N GLY A 85 0.82 0.06 5.76
CA GLY A 85 -0.38 -0.64 6.15
C GLY A 85 -0.54 -0.71 7.68
N GLY A 86 -1.30 -1.72 8.10
CA GLY A 86 -1.64 -1.98 9.50
C GLY A 86 -3.14 -1.86 9.71
N GLY A 87 -3.57 -1.04 10.66
CA GLY A 87 -4.97 -0.68 10.86
C GLY A 87 -5.45 0.34 9.83
N ASP A 88 -5.97 1.47 10.31
CA ASP A 88 -6.23 2.62 9.43
C ASP A 88 -5.02 3.57 9.41
N ALA A 89 -4.13 3.35 8.46
CA ALA A 89 -2.94 4.18 8.26
C ALA A 89 -3.28 5.66 8.04
N THR A 90 -4.45 5.97 7.48
CA THR A 90 -4.90 7.35 7.23
C THR A 90 -5.28 8.12 8.49
N SER A 91 -5.42 7.43 9.61
CA SER A 91 -5.69 8.04 10.93
C SER A 91 -4.42 8.34 11.72
N HIS A 92 -3.24 7.95 11.22
CA HIS A 92 -1.99 8.21 11.94
C HIS A 92 -1.72 9.73 12.02
N PRO A 93 -1.54 10.31 13.22
CA PRO A 93 -1.38 11.76 13.39
C PRO A 93 -0.15 12.30 12.66
N ASP A 94 0.92 11.52 12.58
CA ASP A 94 2.18 11.92 11.96
C ASP A 94 2.32 11.44 10.52
N LEU A 95 1.22 11.01 9.86
CA LEU A 95 1.30 10.45 8.50
C LEU A 95 1.94 11.42 7.51
N ILE A 96 1.47 12.66 7.46
CA ILE A 96 1.97 13.65 6.49
C ILE A 96 3.43 14.01 6.73
N PRO A 97 3.88 14.38 7.95
CA PRO A 97 5.28 14.61 8.21
C PRO A 97 6.18 13.42 7.87
N PHE A 98 5.73 12.21 8.15
CA PHE A 98 6.46 10.98 7.81
C PHE A 98 6.62 10.81 6.31
N LEU A 99 5.52 10.90 5.56
CA LEU A 99 5.54 10.77 4.11
C LEU A 99 6.41 11.85 3.45
N GLN A 100 6.42 13.08 3.99
CA GLN A 100 7.30 14.13 3.50
C GLN A 100 8.78 13.76 3.69
N LYS A 101 9.15 13.24 4.86
CA LYS A 101 10.53 12.76 5.11
C LYS A 101 10.91 11.62 4.15
N LEU A 102 10.00 10.68 3.88
CA LEU A 102 10.26 9.59 2.93
C LEU A 102 10.44 10.13 1.50
N LYS A 103 9.60 11.07 1.08
CA LYS A 103 9.71 11.73 -0.22
C LYS A 103 11.05 12.45 -0.38
N ASP A 104 11.48 13.22 0.64
CA ASP A 104 12.76 13.94 0.63
C ASP A 104 13.95 12.98 0.51
N ARG A 105 13.83 11.77 1.05
CA ARG A 105 14.80 10.68 0.90
C ARG A 105 14.64 9.88 -0.40
N LYS A 106 13.68 10.23 -1.24
CA LYS A 106 13.34 9.53 -2.49
C LYS A 106 12.90 8.08 -2.28
N VAL A 107 12.34 7.76 -1.12
CA VAL A 107 11.69 6.46 -0.86
C VAL A 107 10.35 6.45 -1.58
N ILE A 108 10.04 5.35 -2.28
CA ILE A 108 8.80 5.18 -3.02
C ILE A 108 7.76 4.56 -2.09
N VAL A 109 6.69 5.28 -1.85
CA VAL A 109 5.66 4.85 -0.91
C VAL A 109 4.41 4.39 -1.63
N ASN A 110 3.94 3.19 -1.29
CA ASN A 110 2.61 2.68 -1.62
C ASN A 110 1.80 2.59 -0.33
N MET A 111 0.49 2.79 -0.39
CA MET A 111 -0.37 2.72 0.79
C MET A 111 -1.67 1.99 0.47
N THR A 112 -2.10 1.12 1.38
CA THR A 112 -3.40 0.46 1.28
C THR A 112 -4.37 1.06 2.30
N VAL A 113 -5.58 1.35 1.85
CA VAL A 113 -6.68 1.87 2.67
C VAL A 113 -7.92 1.03 2.50
N ASN A 114 -8.77 0.94 3.52
CA ASN A 114 -10.09 0.34 3.37
C ASN A 114 -11.00 1.25 2.52
N GLN A 115 -11.89 0.67 1.71
CA GLN A 115 -12.83 1.43 0.88
C GLN A 115 -13.59 2.50 1.65
N ILE A 116 -14.08 2.19 2.84
CA ILE A 116 -14.87 3.15 3.65
C ILE A 116 -14.02 4.36 4.07
N HIS A 117 -12.76 4.12 4.46
CA HIS A 117 -11.83 5.22 4.79
C HIS A 117 -11.46 6.00 3.53
N PHE A 118 -11.24 5.31 2.41
CA PHE A 118 -11.02 5.95 1.11
C PHE A 118 -12.16 6.89 0.74
N GLU A 119 -13.41 6.44 0.84
CA GLU A 119 -14.60 7.26 0.52
C GLU A 119 -14.78 8.44 1.47
N LYS A 120 -14.51 8.25 2.77
CA LYS A 120 -14.67 9.28 3.80
C LYS A 120 -13.57 10.35 3.79
N LYS A 121 -12.33 9.97 3.40
CA LYS A 121 -11.15 10.83 3.55
C LYS A 121 -10.59 11.32 2.21
N GLN A 122 -11.47 11.65 1.27
CA GLN A 122 -11.10 12.02 -0.11
C GLN A 122 -10.15 13.22 -0.20
N GLU A 123 -10.28 14.19 0.68
CA GLU A 123 -9.37 15.33 0.73
C GLU A 123 -7.93 14.90 1.05
N LEU A 124 -7.76 14.07 2.08
CA LEU A 124 -6.47 13.50 2.42
C LEU A 124 -5.91 12.64 1.29
N ILE A 125 -6.71 11.71 0.76
CA ILE A 125 -6.26 10.81 -0.31
C ILE A 125 -5.80 11.59 -1.54
N ARG A 126 -6.56 12.61 -1.94
CA ARG A 126 -6.18 13.48 -3.05
C ARG A 126 -4.86 14.19 -2.78
N ARG A 127 -4.70 14.75 -1.59
CA ARG A 127 -3.46 15.39 -1.18
C ARG A 127 -2.27 14.43 -1.28
N LEU A 128 -2.41 13.18 -0.78
CA LEU A 128 -1.36 12.17 -0.82
C LEU A 128 -0.90 11.88 -2.27
N VAL A 129 -1.86 11.81 -3.20
CA VAL A 129 -1.58 11.52 -4.61
C VAL A 129 -1.04 12.76 -5.34
N ASP A 130 -1.70 13.90 -5.21
CA ASP A 130 -1.36 15.12 -5.96
C ASP A 130 0.02 15.67 -5.54
N GLU A 131 0.33 15.62 -4.25
CA GLU A 131 1.65 16.00 -3.72
C GLU A 131 2.71 14.91 -3.93
N LYS A 132 2.37 13.77 -4.58
CA LYS A 132 3.27 12.62 -4.77
C LYS A 132 3.90 12.15 -3.45
N LEU A 133 3.10 12.12 -2.38
CA LEU A 133 3.49 11.54 -1.10
C LEU A 133 3.35 10.01 -1.13
N ILE A 134 2.47 9.50 -1.98
CA ILE A 134 2.37 8.09 -2.34
C ILE A 134 2.37 7.94 -3.87
N TYR A 135 2.89 6.82 -4.37
CA TYR A 135 2.90 6.45 -5.79
C TYR A 135 1.81 5.42 -6.12
N GLY A 136 1.63 4.42 -5.28
CA GLY A 136 0.60 3.41 -5.41
C GLY A 136 -0.46 3.56 -4.32
N LEU A 137 -1.72 3.42 -4.72
CA LEU A 137 -2.87 3.41 -3.84
C LEU A 137 -3.59 2.07 -3.96
N GLY A 138 -3.54 1.25 -2.90
CA GLY A 138 -4.36 0.06 -2.75
C GLY A 138 -5.67 0.42 -2.05
N VAL A 139 -6.79 -0.08 -2.53
CA VAL A 139 -8.08 0.09 -1.85
C VAL A 139 -8.70 -1.27 -1.59
N SER A 140 -8.79 -1.67 -0.31
CA SER A 140 -9.44 -2.92 0.08
C SER A 140 -10.95 -2.82 -0.09
N LEU A 141 -11.49 -3.64 -0.99
CA LEU A 141 -12.90 -3.65 -1.36
C LEU A 141 -13.79 -4.07 -0.19
N VAL A 142 -14.89 -3.36 -0.03
CA VAL A 142 -16.02 -3.75 0.83
C VAL A 142 -17.24 -4.08 -0.03
N ASN A 143 -17.58 -3.18 -0.97
CA ASN A 143 -18.68 -3.36 -1.90
C ASN A 143 -18.48 -2.46 -3.14
N PRO A 144 -18.55 -2.97 -4.38
CA PRO A 144 -18.35 -2.20 -5.60
C PRO A 144 -19.61 -1.38 -5.99
N THR A 145 -19.99 -0.43 -5.13
CA THR A 145 -21.10 0.50 -5.42
C THR A 145 -20.76 1.41 -6.60
N GLU A 146 -21.78 1.89 -7.33
CA GLU A 146 -21.60 2.85 -8.42
C GLU A 146 -20.79 4.07 -7.96
N LYS A 147 -21.12 4.60 -6.78
CA LYS A 147 -20.39 5.71 -6.16
C LYS A 147 -18.90 5.42 -5.97
N PHE A 148 -18.57 4.23 -5.47
CA PHE A 148 -17.17 3.81 -5.31
C PHE A 148 -16.47 3.71 -6.66
N ILE A 149 -17.12 3.07 -7.65
CA ILE A 149 -16.58 2.89 -8.99
C ILE A 149 -16.29 4.24 -9.67
N GLU A 150 -17.19 5.20 -9.59
CA GLU A 150 -16.98 6.55 -10.11
C GLU A 150 -15.84 7.27 -9.40
N LEU A 151 -15.71 7.06 -8.10
CA LEU A 151 -14.70 7.70 -7.29
C LEU A 151 -13.30 7.13 -7.57
N ILE A 152 -13.15 5.81 -7.61
CA ILE A 152 -11.85 5.15 -7.81
C ILE A 152 -11.29 5.41 -9.21
N LYS A 153 -12.13 5.59 -10.23
CA LYS A 153 -11.72 5.95 -11.59
C LYS A 153 -10.94 7.27 -11.67
N LYS A 154 -11.05 8.13 -10.67
CA LYS A 154 -10.28 9.39 -10.58
C LYS A 154 -8.82 9.15 -10.19
N TYR A 155 -8.47 7.92 -9.82
CA TYR A 155 -7.14 7.53 -9.36
C TYR A 155 -6.55 6.44 -10.28
N PRO A 156 -5.93 6.78 -11.39
CA PRO A 156 -5.50 5.82 -12.43
C PRO A 156 -4.45 4.81 -11.96
N ASN A 157 -3.71 5.14 -10.88
CA ASN A 157 -2.74 4.23 -10.25
C ASN A 157 -3.31 3.43 -9.08
N ALA A 158 -4.62 3.55 -8.82
CA ALA A 158 -5.25 2.75 -7.79
C ALA A 158 -5.41 1.30 -8.23
N VAL A 159 -5.25 0.38 -7.27
CA VAL A 159 -5.49 -1.06 -7.43
C VAL A 159 -6.47 -1.50 -6.35
N ILE A 160 -7.54 -2.16 -6.75
CA ILE A 160 -8.53 -2.67 -5.81
C ILE A 160 -8.04 -4.00 -5.27
N HIS A 161 -7.87 -4.07 -3.95
CA HIS A 161 -7.48 -5.29 -3.26
C HIS A 161 -8.72 -6.07 -2.85
N VAL A 162 -8.79 -7.31 -3.27
CA VAL A 162 -9.85 -8.27 -2.93
C VAL A 162 -9.24 -9.51 -2.30
N ILE A 163 -9.95 -10.13 -1.39
CA ILE A 163 -9.45 -11.30 -0.65
C ILE A 163 -10.16 -12.56 -1.17
N ASN A 164 -9.38 -13.55 -1.56
CA ASN A 164 -9.92 -14.87 -1.90
C ASN A 164 -10.69 -15.45 -0.69
N GLY A 165 -11.88 -15.99 -0.94
CA GLY A 165 -12.79 -16.45 0.11
C GLY A 165 -13.73 -15.37 0.69
N VAL A 166 -13.50 -14.08 0.37
CA VAL A 166 -14.41 -12.95 0.71
C VAL A 166 -15.05 -12.38 -0.55
N LEU A 167 -14.30 -12.36 -1.65
CA LEU A 167 -14.72 -11.86 -2.96
C LEU A 167 -15.91 -12.67 -3.50
N LYS A 168 -16.94 -11.97 -3.97
CA LYS A 168 -18.10 -12.57 -4.64
C LYS A 168 -17.96 -12.50 -6.16
N PRO A 169 -18.54 -13.45 -6.91
CA PRO A 169 -18.52 -13.38 -8.39
C PRO A 169 -19.08 -12.06 -8.94
N SER A 170 -20.15 -11.54 -8.32
CA SER A 170 -20.74 -10.26 -8.71
C SER A 170 -19.79 -9.06 -8.51
N ASP A 171 -18.88 -9.14 -7.55
CA ASP A 171 -17.90 -8.07 -7.31
C ASP A 171 -16.86 -8.07 -8.43
N VAL A 172 -16.40 -9.27 -8.84
CA VAL A 172 -15.48 -9.43 -9.98
C VAL A 172 -16.11 -8.85 -11.24
N GLU A 173 -17.34 -9.26 -11.56
CA GLU A 173 -18.08 -8.78 -12.74
C GLU A 173 -18.22 -7.26 -12.74
N ALA A 174 -18.55 -6.66 -11.60
CA ALA A 174 -18.67 -5.20 -11.46
C ALA A 174 -17.33 -4.48 -11.71
N LEU A 175 -16.22 -5.04 -11.22
CA LEU A 175 -14.90 -4.46 -11.42
C LEU A 175 -14.40 -4.62 -12.86
N GLU A 176 -14.57 -5.80 -13.47
CA GLU A 176 -14.18 -6.09 -14.84
C GLU A 176 -14.97 -5.25 -15.86
N ASN A 177 -16.29 -5.15 -15.71
CA ASN A 177 -17.16 -4.33 -16.56
C ASN A 177 -16.80 -2.84 -16.54
N ASN A 178 -16.06 -2.40 -15.50
CA ASN A 178 -15.59 -1.04 -15.35
C ASN A 178 -14.08 -0.85 -15.66
N ASN A 179 -13.40 -1.91 -16.17
CA ASN A 179 -11.96 -1.92 -16.47
C ASN A 179 -11.09 -1.47 -15.29
N LEU A 180 -11.44 -1.87 -14.07
CA LEU A 180 -10.71 -1.52 -12.86
C LEU A 180 -9.60 -2.54 -12.59
N LYS A 181 -8.44 -2.04 -12.16
CA LYS A 181 -7.31 -2.89 -11.77
C LYS A 181 -7.63 -3.59 -10.45
N MET A 182 -7.44 -4.89 -10.42
CA MET A 182 -7.76 -5.73 -9.28
C MET A 182 -6.55 -6.60 -8.91
N LEU A 183 -6.28 -6.72 -7.61
CA LEU A 183 -5.31 -7.64 -7.04
C LEU A 183 -6.03 -8.61 -6.10
N ILE A 184 -6.03 -9.90 -6.46
CA ILE A 184 -6.61 -10.94 -5.62
C ILE A 184 -5.55 -11.41 -4.63
N LEU A 185 -5.80 -11.16 -3.35
CA LEU A 185 -4.93 -11.54 -2.24
C LEU A 185 -5.36 -12.89 -1.67
N GLY A 186 -4.41 -13.70 -1.24
CA GLY A 186 -4.65 -14.83 -0.37
C GLY A 186 -5.13 -14.36 1.01
N TYR A 187 -5.91 -15.21 1.68
CA TYR A 187 -6.28 -14.96 3.07
C TYR A 187 -5.18 -15.45 4.02
N LYS A 188 -5.20 -14.91 5.24
CA LYS A 188 -4.21 -15.25 6.27
C LYS A 188 -4.92 -15.80 7.51
N HIS A 189 -4.55 -17.03 7.92
CA HIS A 189 -4.96 -17.64 9.18
C HIS A 189 -4.19 -17.00 10.34
N LEU A 190 -4.53 -15.76 10.68
CA LEU A 190 -3.92 -14.99 11.76
C LEU A 190 -4.99 -14.13 12.43
N ARG A 191 -5.01 -14.14 13.77
CA ARG A 191 -5.93 -13.32 14.58
C ARG A 191 -7.38 -13.56 14.17
N ARG A 192 -8.18 -12.52 13.87
CA ARG A 192 -9.57 -12.71 13.42
C ARG A 192 -9.70 -13.45 12.09
N GLY A 193 -8.67 -13.44 11.26
CA GLY A 193 -8.66 -14.25 10.04
C GLY A 193 -8.62 -15.74 10.32
N ASP A 194 -7.99 -16.18 11.41
CA ASP A 194 -8.00 -17.58 11.82
C ASP A 194 -9.41 -18.07 12.15
N ASP A 195 -10.13 -17.33 12.98
CA ASP A 195 -11.53 -17.65 13.34
C ASP A 195 -12.47 -17.60 12.13
N PHE A 196 -12.21 -16.70 11.18
CA PHE A 196 -13.07 -16.48 10.01
C PHE A 196 -12.97 -17.61 8.96
N TYR A 197 -11.77 -18.19 8.78
CA TYR A 197 -11.50 -19.19 7.75
C TYR A 197 -11.43 -20.64 8.31
N SER A 198 -11.61 -20.81 9.62
CA SER A 198 -11.74 -22.13 10.28
C SER A 198 -13.16 -22.65 10.13
#